data_7f14fd5f3c02bb5e37c2d25e1c5956c2
#
_entry.id   7f14fd5f3c02bb5e37c2d25e1c5956c2
#
_cell.length_a   1.000
_cell.length_b   1.000
_cell.length_c   1.000
_cell.angle_alpha   90.00
_cell.angle_beta   90.00
_cell.angle_gamma   90.00
#
_symmetry.space_group_name_H-M   'P 1'
#
loop_
_entity.id
_entity.type
_entity.pdbx_description
1 polymer ?
#
loop_
_entity_poly.entity_id
_entity_poly.type
_entity_poly.pdbx_seq_one_letter_code
_entity_poly.pdbx_strand_id
1 'polypeptide(L)'
;MTRTNRHTNRRTLILVVCGSVLALVAVAFIVLGMFLIGERQTCVVPAPAEACDSKDSECALSEDVAYPTEDFLGEEFEPSLNTEEYDALEEAGFISTLSRPLSTLSADVDTASYCNLRRMLRDGYRADEIPAGAVRTEEMLNYFAYDYAMPKGDDLFGVTVHVGECPWNNQTKLLTLGFATAPEDNKTASEGSNLVFLIDVSGSMDSSDKLGLLKESFDELVSHLTSNDRVSIVTYASGEDVVLEGVAGDDRRTIMRAINSLRADGSTNGEAGLQRAYELAKKFYIEGGVNRIVMASDGDLNVGMSSESELHDYVEQQRELGIYLSVLGFGSGNYKDNKMETLADHGNGNYHYIDCVEEAERVLGEKLTANLVPLADDVKVQVEFNPAQVKGYRLIGYENRAIADEDFRNDERDAGEIGPGHQFTVAYEVALVDSEQEVGATDLKYGAEAAGDSASNEWLTATIRYKPATGGEVREQVQVVDGSELVSDPGEDWRFQAAVIELAMLLHNSEYAGTADYKQVVELVGDTSDSADREAFLELVDLALA
;
A
#
# COMPACT_ATOMS: atom_id res chain seq x y z
N MET A 1 -39.67 -50.39 30.45
CA MET A 1 -38.38 -51.07 30.21
C MET A 1 -37.68 -50.25 29.11
N THR A 2 -36.59 -49.56 29.28
CA THR A 2 -35.41 -49.70 30.13
C THR A 2 -34.76 -48.31 30.39
N ARG A 3 -34.64 -47.93 31.65
CA ARG A 3 -33.70 -46.91 32.09
C ARG A 3 -32.34 -47.61 32.31
N THR A 4 -31.27 -47.16 31.64
CA THR A 4 -29.89 -47.24 32.11
C THR A 4 -28.96 -46.77 30.97
N ASN A 5 -28.36 -45.60 31.14
CA ASN A 5 -27.00 -45.25 30.74
C ASN A 5 -26.79 -43.71 30.69
N ARG A 6 -26.86 -43.05 31.85
CA ARG A 6 -26.49 -41.63 31.94
C ARG A 6 -25.43 -41.32 33.01
N HIS A 7 -24.87 -42.33 33.65
CA HIS A 7 -23.92 -42.10 34.78
C HIS A 7 -22.44 -42.32 34.44
N THR A 8 -22.11 -42.91 33.30
CA THR A 8 -20.71 -43.24 32.95
C THR A 8 -19.96 -42.08 32.28
N ASN A 9 -20.64 -41.17 31.60
CA ASN A 9 -19.96 -40.07 30.87
C ASN A 9 -19.54 -38.85 31.74
N ARG A 10 -20.11 -38.69 32.93
CA ARG A 10 -19.73 -37.58 33.81
C ARG A 10 -18.41 -37.81 34.57
N ARG A 11 -18.08 -39.04 34.90
CA ARG A 11 -16.82 -39.36 35.60
C ARG A 11 -15.59 -39.29 34.67
N THR A 12 -15.73 -39.68 33.45
CA THR A 12 -14.66 -39.60 32.43
C THR A 12 -14.37 -38.15 32.04
N LEU A 13 -15.38 -37.30 31.94
CA LEU A 13 -15.20 -35.88 31.61
C LEU A 13 -14.51 -35.11 32.74
N ILE A 14 -14.84 -35.40 33.99
CA ILE A 14 -14.21 -34.75 35.16
C ILE A 14 -12.74 -35.17 35.30
N LEU A 15 -12.37 -36.41 35.00
CA LEU A 15 -10.98 -36.86 35.02
C LEU A 15 -10.12 -36.24 33.93
N VAL A 16 -10.66 -35.99 32.73
CA VAL A 16 -9.93 -35.33 31.65
C VAL A 16 -9.72 -33.83 31.94
N VAL A 17 -10.71 -33.14 32.47
CA VAL A 17 -10.60 -31.71 32.81
C VAL A 17 -9.63 -31.51 33.99
N CYS A 18 -9.66 -32.35 35.04
CA CYS A 18 -8.71 -32.24 36.13
C CYS A 18 -7.26 -32.56 35.71
N GLY A 19 -7.05 -33.49 34.78
CA GLY A 19 -5.72 -33.78 34.21
C GLY A 19 -5.12 -32.62 33.42
N SER A 20 -5.94 -31.90 32.65
CA SER A 20 -5.53 -30.75 31.87
C SER A 20 -5.16 -29.54 32.74
N VAL A 21 -5.89 -29.30 33.81
CA VAL A 21 -5.60 -28.19 34.75
C VAL A 21 -4.30 -28.45 35.52
N LEU A 22 -4.04 -29.70 35.95
CA LEU A 22 -2.79 -30.08 36.64
C LEU A 22 -1.56 -29.94 35.71
N ALA A 23 -1.69 -30.23 34.42
CA ALA A 23 -0.60 -30.06 33.45
C ALA A 23 -0.28 -28.57 33.22
N LEU A 24 -1.30 -27.71 33.14
CA LEU A 24 -1.13 -26.26 32.98
C LEU A 24 -0.46 -25.60 34.22
N VAL A 25 -0.81 -26.04 35.42
CA VAL A 25 -0.19 -25.55 36.66
C VAL A 25 1.27 -25.98 36.74
N ALA A 26 1.62 -27.20 36.32
CA ALA A 26 3.00 -27.67 36.30
C ALA A 26 3.88 -26.88 35.30
N VAL A 27 3.36 -26.52 34.13
CA VAL A 27 4.07 -25.68 33.13
C VAL A 27 4.27 -24.26 33.67
N ALA A 28 3.29 -23.69 34.35
CA ALA A 28 3.40 -22.37 34.95
C ALA A 28 4.48 -22.30 36.04
N PHE A 29 4.63 -23.35 36.85
CA PHE A 29 5.69 -23.43 37.86
C PHE A 29 7.10 -23.62 37.27
N ILE A 30 7.23 -24.31 36.15
CA ILE A 30 8.51 -24.46 35.46
C ILE A 30 8.94 -23.12 34.81
N VAL A 31 8.02 -22.38 34.21
CA VAL A 31 8.29 -21.04 33.63
C VAL A 31 8.64 -20.03 34.71
N LEU A 32 7.93 -20.03 35.84
CA LEU A 32 8.22 -19.17 36.99
C LEU A 32 9.58 -19.51 37.64
N GLY A 33 9.95 -20.80 37.68
CA GLY A 33 11.25 -21.27 38.20
C GLY A 33 12.42 -20.84 37.29
N MET A 34 12.23 -20.78 35.98
CA MET A 34 13.25 -20.28 35.03
C MET A 34 13.44 -18.75 35.13
N PHE A 35 12.41 -18.01 35.50
CA PHE A 35 12.50 -16.55 35.68
C PHE A 35 13.23 -16.16 36.99
N LEU A 36 13.26 -17.03 38.02
CA LEU A 36 13.90 -16.75 39.31
C LEU A 36 15.39 -17.11 39.36
N ILE A 37 15.97 -17.74 38.35
CA ILE A 37 17.39 -18.15 38.31
C ILE A 37 18.26 -17.19 37.48
N GLY A 38 17.67 -16.16 36.83
CA GLY A 38 18.30 -15.28 35.83
C GLY A 38 18.90 -13.97 36.33
N GLU A 39 19.03 -13.71 37.64
CA GLU A 39 19.64 -12.44 38.09
C GLU A 39 20.67 -12.63 39.18
N ARG A 40 21.95 -12.65 38.84
CA ARG A 40 23.08 -12.03 39.58
C ARG A 40 24.34 -11.99 38.73
N GLN A 41 24.50 -10.94 37.96
CA GLN A 41 25.84 -10.43 37.62
C GLN A 41 25.96 -8.99 38.14
N THR A 42 26.72 -8.85 39.20
CA THR A 42 27.09 -7.58 39.81
C THR A 42 28.12 -6.89 38.95
N CYS A 43 27.78 -5.72 38.37
CA CYS A 43 28.76 -4.79 37.84
C CYS A 43 29.49 -4.09 38.99
N VAL A 44 30.80 -4.28 39.05
CA VAL A 44 31.70 -3.54 39.96
C VAL A 44 31.99 -2.18 39.31
N VAL A 45 31.55 -1.14 39.97
CA VAL A 45 31.90 0.26 39.61
C VAL A 45 33.19 0.59 40.35
N PRO A 46 34.26 1.07 39.71
CA PRO A 46 35.44 1.59 40.42
C PRO A 46 35.13 2.98 41.00
N ALA A 47 35.52 3.16 42.26
CA ALA A 47 35.36 4.38 43.03
C ALA A 47 36.28 5.52 42.50
N PRO A 48 35.90 6.79 42.67
CA PRO A 48 36.69 7.94 42.22
C PRO A 48 37.90 8.17 43.18
N ALA A 49 39.04 8.43 42.58
CA ALA A 49 40.24 8.81 43.29
C ALA A 49 40.16 10.25 43.83
N GLU A 50 40.58 10.40 45.08
CA GLU A 50 40.59 11.63 45.86
C GLU A 50 41.54 12.68 45.27
N ALA A 51 41.14 13.94 45.47
CA ALA A 51 41.93 15.14 45.25
C ALA A 51 43.13 15.19 46.17
N CYS A 52 44.26 15.61 45.66
CA CYS A 52 45.40 16.10 46.47
C CYS A 52 45.71 17.54 46.07
N ASP A 53 45.63 18.37 47.10
CA ASP A 53 45.89 19.79 47.14
C ASP A 53 47.41 20.04 47.28
N SER A 54 47.95 21.07 46.63
CA SER A 54 48.86 22.06 47.20
C SER A 54 49.79 22.68 46.18
N LYS A 55 49.59 23.96 45.92
CA LYS A 55 50.49 25.12 46.13
C LYS A 55 51.91 25.12 45.53
N ASP A 56 52.09 26.19 44.87
CA ASP A 56 53.26 27.12 44.83
C ASP A 56 54.18 27.12 43.60
N SER A 57 54.13 28.23 43.00
CA SER A 57 55.21 29.20 42.64
C SER A 57 55.79 29.19 41.23
N GLU A 58 55.62 30.41 40.68
CA GLU A 58 56.53 31.25 39.88
C GLU A 58 57.01 30.85 38.48
N CYS A 59 56.50 31.62 37.58
CA CYS A 59 57.15 32.54 36.63
C CYS A 59 58.39 32.08 35.85
N ALA A 60 58.27 31.96 34.53
CA ALA A 60 59.15 32.52 33.54
C ALA A 60 58.57 32.48 32.13
N LEU A 61 58.58 33.62 31.48
CA LEU A 61 58.25 33.88 30.09
C LEU A 61 59.19 33.16 29.13
N SER A 62 58.73 32.53 28.08
CA SER A 62 59.34 32.53 26.76
C SER A 62 58.29 32.22 25.68
N GLU A 63 58.28 33.12 24.70
CA GLU A 63 57.49 33.05 23.46
C GLU A 63 57.81 31.80 22.67
N ASP A 64 56.76 31.10 22.25
CA ASP A 64 56.65 30.48 20.90
C ASP A 64 55.20 30.09 20.69
N VAL A 65 54.52 30.92 19.89
CA VAL A 65 53.14 30.63 19.44
C VAL A 65 53.23 29.62 18.32
N ALA A 66 53.07 28.33 18.63
CA ALA A 66 52.74 27.31 17.66
C ALA A 66 51.19 27.16 17.63
N TYR A 67 50.57 27.54 16.53
CA TYR A 67 49.18 27.24 16.25
C TYR A 67 49.03 25.71 16.16
N PRO A 68 48.08 25.08 16.89
CA PRO A 68 47.73 23.70 16.60
C PRO A 68 46.97 23.70 15.27
N THR A 69 47.51 23.01 14.30
CA THR A 69 46.71 22.50 13.17
C THR A 69 45.69 21.57 13.77
N GLU A 70 44.44 22.01 13.86
CA GLU A 70 43.31 21.10 14.08
C GLU A 70 43.29 20.17 12.88
N ASP A 71 43.72 18.92 13.10
CA ASP A 71 43.34 17.80 12.26
C ASP A 71 41.82 17.72 12.34
N PHE A 72 41.15 18.18 11.30
CA PHE A 72 39.79 17.77 10.98
C PHE A 72 39.88 16.27 10.72
N LEU A 73 39.75 15.48 11.79
CA LEU A 73 39.32 14.09 11.69
C LEU A 73 37.92 14.18 11.09
N GLY A 74 37.81 13.83 9.80
CA GLY A 74 36.52 13.66 9.19
C GLY A 74 35.70 12.76 10.11
N GLU A 75 34.52 13.19 10.50
CA GLU A 75 33.52 12.30 11.03
C GLU A 75 33.40 11.16 10.02
N GLU A 76 33.81 9.97 10.40
CA GLU A 76 33.46 8.78 9.66
C GLU A 76 31.94 8.77 9.64
N PHE A 77 31.36 9.04 8.47
CA PHE A 77 29.95 8.87 8.20
C PHE A 77 29.68 7.37 8.41
N GLU A 78 29.20 7.01 9.60
CA GLU A 78 28.63 5.69 9.78
C GLU A 78 27.45 5.62 8.81
N PRO A 79 27.46 4.71 7.82
CA PRO A 79 26.31 4.57 6.94
C PRO A 79 25.11 4.26 7.85
N SER A 80 24.11 5.10 7.83
CA SER A 80 22.84 4.80 8.49
C SER A 80 22.39 3.45 7.94
N LEU A 81 22.24 2.47 8.82
CA LEU A 81 21.73 1.14 8.42
C LEU A 81 20.36 1.37 7.81
N ASN A 82 20.25 1.13 6.49
CA ASN A 82 18.95 1.10 5.83
C ASN A 82 18.17 -0.09 6.40
N THR A 83 17.03 0.19 7.03
CA THR A 83 16.14 -0.79 7.64
C THR A 83 14.77 -0.80 6.96
N GLU A 84 14.67 -0.29 5.74
CA GLU A 84 13.44 -0.33 4.96
C GLU A 84 12.96 -1.77 4.76
N GLU A 85 11.65 -1.98 4.82
CA GLU A 85 11.03 -3.30 4.68
C GLU A 85 9.97 -3.25 3.58
N TYR A 86 10.07 -4.22 2.68
CA TYR A 86 9.15 -4.46 1.57
C TYR A 86 8.78 -5.94 1.56
N ASP A 87 7.55 -6.26 1.18
CA ASP A 87 7.13 -7.66 1.05
C ASP A 87 7.86 -8.35 -0.09
N ALA A 88 8.00 -9.67 0.02
CA ALA A 88 8.59 -10.46 -1.05
C ALA A 88 7.62 -10.51 -2.25
N LEU A 89 8.10 -10.14 -3.43
CA LEU A 89 7.35 -10.28 -4.66
C LEU A 89 7.47 -11.72 -5.18
N GLU A 90 6.34 -12.41 -5.32
CA GLU A 90 6.24 -13.73 -5.94
C GLU A 90 5.35 -13.64 -7.19
N GLU A 91 5.96 -13.42 -8.35
CA GLU A 91 5.22 -13.28 -9.60
C GLU A 91 4.37 -14.51 -9.94
N ALA A 92 3.16 -14.26 -10.43
CA ALA A 92 2.31 -15.32 -10.96
C ALA A 92 2.89 -15.87 -12.27
N GLY A 93 3.00 -17.20 -12.36
CA GLY A 93 3.37 -17.88 -13.60
C GLY A 93 2.20 -18.08 -14.56
N PHE A 94 2.49 -18.62 -15.75
CA PHE A 94 1.43 -18.97 -16.69
C PHE A 94 0.55 -20.11 -16.15
N ILE A 95 -0.75 -19.88 -16.15
CA ILE A 95 -1.79 -20.80 -15.67
C ILE A 95 -2.56 -21.35 -16.87
N SER A 96 -2.76 -22.67 -16.92
CA SER A 96 -3.60 -23.29 -17.95
C SER A 96 -5.07 -23.07 -17.69
N THR A 97 -5.80 -22.55 -18.68
CA THR A 97 -7.25 -22.33 -18.62
C THR A 97 -8.05 -23.62 -18.48
N LEU A 98 -7.49 -24.75 -18.90
CA LEU A 98 -8.11 -26.08 -18.70
C LEU A 98 -8.15 -26.48 -17.22
N SER A 99 -7.20 -26.03 -16.43
CA SER A 99 -7.13 -26.34 -15.00
C SER A 99 -7.76 -25.25 -14.14
N ARG A 100 -7.58 -23.99 -14.53
CA ARG A 100 -8.06 -22.81 -13.80
C ARG A 100 -8.42 -21.71 -14.81
N PRO A 101 -9.68 -21.66 -15.26
CA PRO A 101 -10.12 -20.62 -16.21
C PRO A 101 -10.37 -19.26 -15.57
N LEU A 102 -10.40 -19.17 -14.24
CA LEU A 102 -10.72 -17.96 -13.49
C LEU A 102 -9.46 -17.30 -12.94
N SER A 103 -9.45 -15.97 -12.98
CA SER A 103 -8.50 -15.10 -12.29
C SER A 103 -9.30 -14.05 -11.52
N THR A 104 -9.12 -14.01 -10.20
CA THR A 104 -9.92 -13.15 -9.31
C THR A 104 -8.99 -12.28 -8.47
N LEU A 105 -9.30 -10.99 -8.41
CA LEU A 105 -8.49 -10.02 -7.69
C LEU A 105 -9.35 -8.92 -7.04
N SER A 106 -8.82 -8.31 -5.97
CA SER A 106 -9.30 -7.06 -5.40
C SER A 106 -8.82 -5.90 -6.29
N ALA A 107 -9.67 -4.91 -6.55
CA ALA A 107 -9.23 -3.69 -7.21
C ALA A 107 -8.24 -2.95 -6.30
N ASP A 108 -7.30 -2.25 -6.94
CA ASP A 108 -6.30 -1.43 -6.27
C ASP A 108 -6.12 -0.11 -7.03
N VAL A 109 -5.96 0.98 -6.29
CA VAL A 109 -5.71 2.33 -6.84
C VAL A 109 -4.49 2.99 -6.18
N ASP A 110 -3.74 2.25 -5.38
CA ASP A 110 -2.54 2.72 -4.72
C ASP A 110 -1.44 3.07 -5.75
N THR A 111 -0.55 3.98 -5.37
CA THR A 111 0.46 4.54 -6.29
C THR A 111 1.84 4.67 -5.62
N ALA A 112 2.01 4.14 -4.42
CA ALA A 112 3.21 4.34 -3.60
C ALA A 112 4.49 3.82 -4.25
N SER A 113 4.41 2.69 -4.98
CA SER A 113 5.58 2.06 -5.62
C SER A 113 6.29 2.99 -6.60
N TYR A 114 5.56 3.73 -7.45
CA TYR A 114 6.19 4.66 -8.39
C TYR A 114 6.97 5.78 -7.68
N CYS A 115 6.36 6.39 -6.66
CA CYS A 115 6.98 7.48 -5.90
C CYS A 115 8.19 7.00 -5.10
N ASN A 116 8.09 5.83 -4.50
CA ASN A 116 9.17 5.22 -3.75
C ASN A 116 10.34 4.83 -4.65
N LEU A 117 10.07 4.25 -5.80
CA LEU A 117 11.06 3.97 -6.84
C LEU A 117 11.76 5.26 -7.32
N ARG A 118 10.98 6.31 -7.59
CA ARG A 118 11.49 7.63 -8.00
C ARG A 118 12.44 8.20 -6.95
N ARG A 119 12.09 8.11 -5.67
CA ARG A 119 12.96 8.49 -4.56
C ARG A 119 14.25 7.68 -4.56
N MET A 120 14.16 6.35 -4.58
CA MET A 120 15.33 5.46 -4.53
C MET A 120 16.33 5.79 -5.64
N LEU A 121 15.86 5.92 -6.87
CA LEU A 121 16.72 6.25 -8.01
C LEU A 121 17.33 7.65 -7.89
N ARG A 122 16.59 8.65 -7.38
CA ARG A 122 17.11 10.00 -7.10
C ARG A 122 18.12 10.01 -5.97
N ASP A 123 17.99 9.13 -4.98
CA ASP A 123 18.95 8.92 -3.88
C ASP A 123 20.21 8.16 -4.34
N GLY A 124 20.24 7.70 -5.60
CA GLY A 124 21.40 7.06 -6.22
C GLY A 124 21.44 5.54 -6.07
N TYR A 125 20.33 4.90 -5.74
CA TYR A 125 20.20 3.45 -5.84
C TYR A 125 20.33 3.04 -7.31
N ARG A 126 21.08 1.99 -7.55
CA ARG A 126 21.12 1.38 -8.88
C ARG A 126 19.92 0.42 -9.05
N ALA A 127 19.55 0.15 -10.29
CA ALA A 127 18.42 -0.73 -10.59
C ALA A 127 18.55 -2.12 -9.91
N ASP A 128 19.77 -2.66 -9.77
CA ASP A 128 20.04 -3.95 -9.14
C ASP A 128 20.07 -3.90 -7.59
N GLU A 129 19.95 -2.72 -6.99
CA GLU A 129 19.90 -2.49 -5.54
C GLU A 129 18.46 -2.24 -5.04
N ILE A 130 17.51 -2.05 -5.97
CA ILE A 130 16.10 -1.82 -5.63
C ILE A 130 15.47 -3.14 -5.16
N PRO A 131 14.84 -3.19 -3.98
CA PRO A 131 14.12 -4.37 -3.54
C PRO A 131 12.96 -4.70 -4.50
N ALA A 132 12.85 -5.95 -4.94
CA ALA A 132 11.80 -6.36 -5.87
C ALA A 132 10.39 -6.01 -5.36
N GLY A 133 10.14 -6.17 -4.07
CA GLY A 133 8.85 -5.83 -3.45
C GLY A 133 8.52 -4.34 -3.38
N ALA A 134 9.49 -3.45 -3.66
CA ALA A 134 9.21 -2.01 -3.79
C ALA A 134 8.62 -1.65 -5.17
N VAL A 135 8.58 -2.60 -6.11
CA VAL A 135 8.16 -2.39 -7.50
C VAL A 135 6.91 -3.22 -7.78
N ARG A 136 5.76 -2.76 -7.33
CA ARG A 136 4.46 -3.35 -7.63
C ARG A 136 3.94 -2.80 -8.95
N THR A 137 3.78 -3.68 -9.93
CA THR A 137 3.50 -3.28 -11.33
C THR A 137 2.14 -2.58 -11.46
N GLU A 138 1.13 -3.04 -10.74
CA GLU A 138 -0.21 -2.42 -10.69
C GLU A 138 -0.17 -0.99 -10.19
N GLU A 139 0.58 -0.70 -9.11
CA GLU A 139 0.71 0.65 -8.55
C GLU A 139 1.49 1.58 -9.49
N MET A 140 2.49 1.06 -10.21
CA MET A 140 3.17 1.81 -11.25
C MET A 140 2.25 2.15 -12.42
N LEU A 141 1.37 1.22 -12.82
CA LEU A 141 0.34 1.47 -13.84
C LEU A 141 -0.69 2.50 -13.35
N ASN A 142 -1.17 2.37 -12.13
CA ASN A 142 -2.22 3.23 -11.54
C ASN A 142 -1.73 4.65 -11.24
N TYR A 143 -0.41 4.85 -11.20
CA TYR A 143 0.17 6.18 -11.03
C TYR A 143 -0.23 7.14 -12.14
N PHE A 144 -0.31 6.66 -13.38
CA PHE A 144 -0.57 7.46 -14.57
C PHE A 144 -2.06 7.57 -14.91
N ALA A 145 -2.42 8.66 -15.57
CA ALA A 145 -3.74 8.81 -16.13
C ALA A 145 -3.78 8.34 -17.59
N TYR A 146 -4.87 7.65 -17.96
CA TYR A 146 -5.12 7.14 -19.30
C TYR A 146 -6.47 7.66 -19.84
N ASP A 147 -6.64 7.69 -21.17
CA ASP A 147 -7.89 8.09 -21.80
C ASP A 147 -8.91 6.92 -21.80
N TYR A 148 -9.29 6.51 -20.60
CA TYR A 148 -10.27 5.44 -20.44
C TYR A 148 -11.70 5.91 -20.71
N ALA A 149 -12.51 5.01 -21.26
CA ALA A 149 -13.92 5.25 -21.47
C ALA A 149 -14.63 5.58 -20.15
N MET A 150 -15.44 6.64 -20.15
CA MET A 150 -16.28 6.99 -19.01
C MET A 150 -17.49 6.07 -18.88
N PRO A 151 -18.04 5.89 -17.67
CA PRO A 151 -19.25 5.09 -17.42
C PRO A 151 -20.41 5.51 -18.33
N LYS A 152 -21.26 4.57 -18.69
CA LYS A 152 -22.45 4.80 -19.52
C LYS A 152 -23.72 4.33 -18.81
N GLY A 153 -24.77 5.15 -18.91
CA GLY A 153 -26.08 4.79 -18.34
C GLY A 153 -26.03 4.71 -16.80
N ASP A 154 -26.39 3.56 -16.26
CA ASP A 154 -26.40 3.27 -14.82
C ASP A 154 -25.13 2.53 -14.34
N ASP A 155 -24.17 2.30 -15.24
CA ASP A 155 -22.90 1.68 -14.91
C ASP A 155 -22.05 2.64 -14.05
N LEU A 156 -21.29 2.08 -13.10
CA LEU A 156 -20.37 2.86 -12.26
C LEU A 156 -18.99 2.97 -12.90
N PHE A 157 -18.60 1.97 -13.67
CA PHE A 157 -17.30 1.90 -14.32
C PHE A 157 -17.41 2.02 -15.84
N GLY A 158 -16.58 2.88 -16.44
CA GLY A 158 -16.22 2.76 -17.83
C GLY A 158 -15.15 1.68 -17.96
N VAL A 159 -15.26 0.82 -18.99
CA VAL A 159 -14.27 -0.23 -19.27
C VAL A 159 -13.64 0.00 -20.62
N THR A 160 -12.33 0.01 -20.67
CA THR A 160 -11.53 0.11 -21.89
C THR A 160 -10.72 -1.17 -22.05
N VAL A 161 -10.77 -1.75 -23.23
CA VAL A 161 -10.03 -2.98 -23.57
C VAL A 161 -9.00 -2.67 -24.63
N HIS A 162 -7.76 -3.04 -24.38
CA HIS A 162 -6.71 -3.01 -25.38
C HIS A 162 -6.04 -4.38 -25.51
N VAL A 163 -5.85 -4.86 -26.73
CA VAL A 163 -5.16 -6.12 -27.00
C VAL A 163 -4.19 -5.92 -28.15
N GLY A 164 -2.92 -6.24 -27.88
CA GLY A 164 -1.84 -6.19 -28.87
C GLY A 164 -0.89 -7.37 -28.80
N GLU A 165 0.05 -7.43 -29.74
CA GLU A 165 1.18 -8.35 -29.65
C GLU A 165 2.02 -8.02 -28.41
N CYS A 166 2.35 -9.03 -27.58
CA CYS A 166 3.18 -8.77 -26.39
C CYS A 166 4.59 -8.34 -26.80
N PRO A 167 5.07 -7.14 -26.39
CA PRO A 167 6.36 -6.62 -26.89
C PRO A 167 7.57 -7.47 -26.48
N TRP A 168 7.55 -8.08 -25.28
CA TRP A 168 8.66 -8.87 -24.74
C TRP A 168 8.53 -10.37 -24.97
N ASN A 169 7.37 -10.84 -25.47
CA ASN A 169 7.12 -12.26 -25.70
C ASN A 169 6.25 -12.47 -26.96
N ASN A 170 6.88 -12.84 -28.06
CA ASN A 170 6.22 -13.02 -29.35
C ASN A 170 5.26 -14.25 -29.41
N GLN A 171 5.17 -15.03 -28.35
CA GLN A 171 4.25 -16.18 -28.23
C GLN A 171 2.94 -15.79 -27.57
N THR A 172 2.81 -14.61 -27.01
CA THR A 172 1.65 -14.15 -26.23
C THR A 172 1.09 -12.85 -26.76
N LYS A 173 -0.05 -12.47 -26.21
CA LYS A 173 -0.68 -11.15 -26.40
C LYS A 173 -0.66 -10.41 -25.07
N LEU A 174 -0.46 -9.10 -25.11
CA LEU A 174 -0.68 -8.24 -23.96
C LEU A 174 -2.11 -7.67 -24.04
N LEU A 175 -2.90 -8.02 -23.05
CA LEU A 175 -4.26 -7.52 -22.84
C LEU A 175 -4.27 -6.61 -21.62
N THR A 176 -4.83 -5.41 -21.76
CA THR A 176 -5.08 -4.50 -20.65
C THR A 176 -6.56 -4.17 -20.54
N LEU A 177 -7.09 -4.21 -19.33
CA LEU A 177 -8.43 -3.81 -18.94
C LEU A 177 -8.31 -2.56 -18.07
N GLY A 178 -8.68 -1.41 -18.64
CA GLY A 178 -8.74 -0.14 -17.93
C GLY A 178 -10.13 0.11 -17.38
N PHE A 179 -10.22 0.41 -16.09
CA PHE A 179 -11.45 0.75 -15.40
C PHE A 179 -11.38 2.21 -14.95
N ALA A 180 -12.45 2.96 -15.16
CA ALA A 180 -12.53 4.37 -14.76
C ALA A 180 -13.89 4.67 -14.16
N THR A 181 -13.92 5.48 -13.10
CA THR A 181 -15.14 6.08 -12.57
C THR A 181 -15.28 7.52 -13.07
N ALA A 182 -16.51 8.02 -13.12
CA ALA A 182 -16.72 9.41 -13.50
C ALA A 182 -16.14 10.35 -12.41
N PRO A 183 -15.38 11.39 -12.79
CA PRO A 183 -15.00 12.41 -11.84
C PRO A 183 -16.25 13.13 -11.33
N GLU A 184 -16.29 13.40 -10.04
CA GLU A 184 -17.38 14.19 -9.47
C GLU A 184 -17.13 15.69 -9.65
N ASP A 185 -18.13 16.39 -10.19
CA ASP A 185 -18.18 17.84 -10.03
C ASP A 185 -18.28 18.13 -8.52
N ASN A 186 -17.30 18.71 -7.90
CA ASN A 186 -17.14 19.21 -6.50
C ASN A 186 -18.40 19.40 -5.62
N LYS A 187 -19.50 18.68 -5.85
CA LYS A 187 -20.82 18.85 -5.25
C LYS A 187 -21.26 17.75 -4.30
N THR A 188 -20.57 16.62 -4.24
CA THR A 188 -21.06 15.46 -3.50
C THR A 188 -20.68 15.43 -2.04
N ALA A 189 -19.65 16.10 -1.61
CA ALA A 189 -19.41 16.33 -0.18
C ALA A 189 -20.37 17.40 0.39
N SER A 190 -21.65 17.35 0.02
CA SER A 190 -22.65 18.34 0.50
C SER A 190 -22.78 18.36 2.01
N GLU A 191 -22.53 17.23 2.67
CA GLU A 191 -22.62 17.09 4.13
C GLU A 191 -21.28 17.40 4.83
N GLY A 192 -20.17 17.48 4.10
CA GLY A 192 -18.81 17.75 4.61
C GLY A 192 -18.04 16.51 5.03
N SER A 193 -16.78 16.74 5.42
CA SER A 193 -15.84 15.72 5.83
C SER A 193 -15.35 15.93 7.26
N ASN A 194 -15.28 14.88 8.04
CA ASN A 194 -14.62 14.83 9.33
C ASN A 194 -13.25 14.16 9.17
N LEU A 195 -12.22 14.98 9.11
CA LEU A 195 -10.83 14.54 8.87
C LEU A 195 -10.04 14.60 10.17
N VAL A 196 -9.50 13.47 10.58
CA VAL A 196 -8.60 13.38 11.73
C VAL A 196 -7.21 13.05 11.24
N PHE A 197 -6.29 13.99 11.34
CA PHE A 197 -4.88 13.76 10.99
C PHE A 197 -4.16 13.16 12.18
N LEU A 198 -3.63 11.95 12.00
CA LEU A 198 -2.78 11.25 12.96
C LEU A 198 -1.34 11.35 12.47
N ILE A 199 -0.55 12.22 13.12
CA ILE A 199 0.76 12.60 12.62
C ILE A 199 1.85 12.06 13.54
N ASP A 200 2.78 11.32 12.95
CA ASP A 200 4.03 10.93 13.59
C ASP A 200 4.90 12.17 13.82
N VAL A 201 5.30 12.38 15.05
CA VAL A 201 6.26 13.41 15.44
C VAL A 201 7.43 12.82 16.25
N SER A 202 7.72 11.53 16.06
CA SER A 202 8.88 10.87 16.66
C SER A 202 10.18 11.49 16.14
N GLY A 203 11.29 11.22 16.82
CA GLY A 203 12.60 11.78 16.47
C GLY A 203 13.05 11.41 15.06
N SER A 204 12.62 10.28 14.50
CA SER A 204 12.90 9.85 13.13
C SER A 204 12.27 10.75 12.06
N MET A 205 11.21 11.49 12.42
CA MET A 205 10.54 12.47 11.54
C MET A 205 11.28 13.81 11.42
N ASP A 206 12.43 14.00 12.11
CA ASP A 206 13.17 15.27 12.11
C ASP A 206 14.04 15.42 10.85
N SER A 207 13.40 15.50 9.69
CA SER A 207 14.08 15.79 8.41
C SER A 207 13.17 16.58 7.47
N SER A 208 13.77 17.17 6.43
CA SER A 208 13.03 17.97 5.43
C SER A 208 12.10 17.14 4.56
N ASP A 209 12.47 15.89 4.26
CA ASP A 209 11.71 14.91 3.47
C ASP A 209 10.61 14.18 4.27
N LYS A 210 10.49 14.46 5.58
CA LYS A 210 9.50 13.88 6.49
C LYS A 210 8.56 14.98 7.03
N LEU A 211 8.74 15.39 8.30
CA LEU A 211 7.88 16.42 8.92
C LEU A 211 7.96 17.77 8.20
N GLY A 212 9.09 18.08 7.56
CA GLY A 212 9.25 19.26 6.72
C GLY A 212 8.29 19.23 5.54
N LEU A 213 8.39 18.19 4.70
CA LEU A 213 7.55 17.96 3.53
C LEU A 213 6.07 17.84 3.91
N LEU A 214 5.74 17.13 4.99
CA LEU A 214 4.37 17.03 5.50
C LEU A 214 3.74 18.41 5.74
N LYS A 215 4.48 19.34 6.38
CA LYS A 215 3.96 20.69 6.65
C LYS A 215 3.71 21.50 5.39
N GLU A 216 4.56 21.34 4.37
CA GLU A 216 4.37 21.96 3.05
C GLU A 216 3.14 21.37 2.36
N SER A 217 2.97 20.04 2.41
CA SER A 217 1.83 19.32 1.84
C SER A 217 0.48 19.74 2.41
N PHE A 218 0.42 20.09 3.70
CA PHE A 218 -0.82 20.51 4.36
C PHE A 218 -1.39 21.84 3.86
N ASP A 219 -0.59 22.70 3.30
CA ASP A 219 -1.07 23.98 2.76
C ASP A 219 -2.02 23.74 1.57
N GLU A 220 -1.67 22.77 0.72
CA GLU A 220 -2.51 22.34 -0.39
C GLU A 220 -3.83 21.73 0.09
N LEU A 221 -3.76 20.70 0.94
CA LEU A 221 -4.95 20.07 1.51
C LEU A 221 -5.93 21.09 2.09
N VAL A 222 -5.45 21.98 2.98
CA VAL A 222 -6.29 22.94 3.69
C VAL A 222 -6.91 23.98 2.74
N SER A 223 -6.31 24.18 1.55
CA SER A 223 -6.86 25.08 0.53
C SER A 223 -8.22 24.62 -0.03
N HIS A 224 -8.47 23.31 -0.01
CA HIS A 224 -9.66 22.67 -0.54
C HIS A 224 -10.78 22.49 0.49
N LEU A 225 -10.50 22.67 1.79
CA LEU A 225 -11.48 22.47 2.85
C LEU A 225 -12.47 23.64 2.98
N THR A 226 -13.69 23.32 3.43
CA THR A 226 -14.81 24.24 3.55
C THR A 226 -15.29 24.37 5.00
N SER A 227 -16.27 25.25 5.26
CA SER A 227 -16.91 25.39 6.58
C SER A 227 -17.71 24.15 7.02
N ASN A 228 -18.08 23.27 6.09
CA ASN A 228 -18.77 22.02 6.39
C ASN A 228 -17.83 20.95 6.94
N ASP A 229 -16.54 21.08 6.63
CA ASP A 229 -15.53 20.13 7.05
C ASP A 229 -15.10 20.37 8.51
N ARG A 230 -14.65 19.33 9.17
CA ARG A 230 -14.07 19.35 10.52
C ARG A 230 -12.68 18.74 10.48
N VAL A 231 -11.74 19.44 11.11
CA VAL A 231 -10.34 19.02 11.19
C VAL A 231 -9.93 18.81 12.63
N SER A 232 -9.41 17.64 12.92
CA SER A 232 -8.71 17.35 14.17
C SER A 232 -7.28 16.90 13.86
N ILE A 233 -6.34 17.19 14.77
CA ILE A 233 -4.94 16.79 14.64
C ILE A 233 -4.52 16.11 15.94
N VAL A 234 -4.11 14.86 15.83
CA VAL A 234 -3.51 14.05 16.88
C VAL A 234 -2.06 13.79 16.50
N THR A 235 -1.16 13.99 17.43
CA THR A 235 0.25 13.60 17.25
C THR A 235 0.60 12.43 18.13
N TYR A 236 1.53 11.61 17.69
CA TYR A 236 2.11 10.55 18.50
C TYR A 236 3.63 10.51 18.39
N ALA A 237 4.26 10.22 19.52
CA ALA A 237 5.70 9.97 19.68
C ALA A 237 5.89 9.14 20.96
N SER A 238 6.53 9.66 22.01
CA SER A 238 6.59 9.01 23.33
C SER A 238 5.22 8.92 24.06
N GLY A 239 4.21 9.61 23.54
CA GLY A 239 2.81 9.63 23.97
C GLY A 239 1.96 10.28 22.89
N GLU A 240 0.67 10.45 23.15
CA GLU A 240 -0.28 11.10 22.26
C GLU A 240 -0.63 12.52 22.76
N ASP A 241 -0.85 13.44 21.83
CA ASP A 241 -1.37 14.78 22.14
C ASP A 241 -2.43 15.22 21.10
N VAL A 242 -3.47 15.91 21.56
CA VAL A 242 -4.49 16.51 20.69
C VAL A 242 -4.12 17.95 20.44
N VAL A 243 -3.51 18.22 19.29
CA VAL A 243 -3.06 19.55 18.89
C VAL A 243 -4.21 20.42 18.41
N LEU A 244 -5.20 19.80 17.75
CA LEU A 244 -6.37 20.48 17.20
C LEU A 244 -7.60 19.58 17.32
N GLU A 245 -8.77 20.15 17.67
CA GLU A 245 -9.97 19.38 17.91
C GLU A 245 -11.19 19.99 17.24
N GLY A 246 -11.70 19.33 16.16
CA GLY A 246 -12.96 19.64 15.49
C GLY A 246 -13.09 21.07 14.95
N VAL A 247 -12.01 21.68 14.50
CA VAL A 247 -11.99 23.02 13.92
C VAL A 247 -12.61 22.99 12.52
N ALA A 248 -13.37 24.03 12.16
CA ALA A 248 -13.95 24.14 10.82
C ALA A 248 -12.86 24.22 9.76
N GLY A 249 -13.05 23.51 8.63
CA GLY A 249 -12.05 23.40 7.56
C GLY A 249 -11.64 24.73 6.94
N ASP A 250 -12.54 25.72 6.91
CA ASP A 250 -12.26 27.07 6.40
C ASP A 250 -11.46 27.97 7.38
N ASP A 251 -11.24 27.54 8.63
CA ASP A 251 -10.29 28.22 9.54
C ASP A 251 -8.83 27.81 9.26
N ARG A 252 -8.44 27.99 8.01
CA ARG A 252 -7.07 27.70 7.52
C ARG A 252 -5.99 28.24 8.44
N ARG A 253 -6.19 29.44 8.99
CA ARG A 253 -5.21 30.08 9.85
C ARG A 253 -4.95 29.29 11.13
N THR A 254 -5.99 28.77 11.78
CA THR A 254 -5.86 27.98 13.00
C THR A 254 -5.24 26.62 12.70
N ILE A 255 -5.68 25.97 11.62
CA ILE A 255 -5.15 24.68 11.18
C ILE A 255 -3.65 24.79 10.86
N MET A 256 -3.26 25.72 9.98
CA MET A 256 -1.85 25.89 9.59
C MET A 256 -0.94 26.34 10.74
N ARG A 257 -1.49 27.08 11.74
CA ARG A 257 -0.73 27.39 12.95
C ARG A 257 -0.44 26.13 13.76
N ALA A 258 -1.41 25.23 13.89
CA ALA A 258 -1.25 23.95 14.57
C ALA A 258 -0.19 23.10 13.87
N ILE A 259 -0.30 22.91 12.56
CA ILE A 259 0.67 22.14 11.73
C ILE A 259 2.10 22.74 11.85
N ASN A 260 2.25 24.05 11.69
CA ASN A 260 3.55 24.71 11.76
C ASN A 260 4.19 24.68 13.17
N SER A 261 3.38 24.41 14.21
CA SER A 261 3.88 24.27 15.59
C SER A 261 4.47 22.89 15.88
N LEU A 262 4.20 21.87 15.05
CA LEU A 262 4.69 20.52 15.27
C LEU A 262 6.22 20.48 15.30
N ARG A 263 6.77 19.61 16.13
CA ARG A 263 8.22 19.36 16.25
C ARG A 263 8.44 17.87 16.44
N ALA A 264 9.43 17.35 15.76
CA ALA A 264 9.85 15.97 15.94
C ALA A 264 10.64 15.84 17.25
N ASP A 265 10.27 14.89 18.11
CA ASP A 265 10.95 14.53 19.36
C ASP A 265 10.44 13.20 19.92
N GLY A 266 11.30 12.49 20.64
CA GLY A 266 10.92 11.28 21.39
C GLY A 266 10.95 9.98 20.60
N SER A 267 10.38 8.94 21.21
CA SER A 267 10.24 7.58 20.64
C SER A 267 8.85 7.40 20.02
N THR A 268 8.63 6.30 19.29
CA THR A 268 7.38 6.04 18.58
C THR A 268 6.45 5.14 19.43
N ASN A 269 5.24 5.62 19.76
CA ASN A 269 4.15 4.86 20.34
C ASN A 269 2.85 5.18 19.59
N GLY A 270 2.56 4.43 18.54
CA GLY A 270 1.43 4.71 17.64
C GLY A 270 0.06 4.29 18.17
N GLU A 271 -0.03 3.29 19.08
CA GLU A 271 -1.31 2.72 19.55
C GLU A 271 -2.22 3.77 20.20
N ALA A 272 -1.70 4.47 21.18
CA ALA A 272 -2.49 5.47 21.91
C ALA A 272 -2.93 6.61 20.98
N GLY A 273 -2.07 7.01 20.03
CA GLY A 273 -2.39 7.98 18.99
C GLY A 273 -3.54 7.52 18.10
N LEU A 274 -3.49 6.28 17.62
CA LEU A 274 -4.53 5.70 16.76
C LEU A 274 -5.88 5.60 17.49
N GLN A 275 -5.89 5.10 18.72
CA GLN A 275 -7.09 5.04 19.55
C GLN A 275 -7.69 6.45 19.75
N ARG A 276 -6.83 7.42 20.03
CA ARG A 276 -7.24 8.82 20.22
C ARG A 276 -7.81 9.45 18.94
N ALA A 277 -7.22 9.14 17.79
CA ALA A 277 -7.74 9.58 16.50
C ALA A 277 -9.15 9.03 16.24
N TYR A 278 -9.38 7.74 16.49
CA TYR A 278 -10.71 7.14 16.36
C TYR A 278 -11.72 7.69 17.36
N GLU A 279 -11.33 8.04 18.59
CA GLU A 279 -12.21 8.73 19.55
C GLU A 279 -12.67 10.09 19.01
N LEU A 280 -11.78 10.86 18.41
CA LEU A 280 -12.12 12.15 17.80
C LEU A 280 -12.97 11.99 16.54
N ALA A 281 -12.66 10.98 15.69
CA ALA A 281 -13.47 10.68 14.53
C ALA A 281 -14.92 10.35 14.92
N LYS A 282 -15.13 9.57 15.97
CA LYS A 282 -16.47 9.27 16.53
C LYS A 282 -17.13 10.50 17.13
N LYS A 283 -16.37 11.35 17.82
CA LYS A 283 -16.89 12.55 18.47
C LYS A 283 -17.45 13.57 17.48
N PHE A 284 -16.80 13.73 16.34
CA PHE A 284 -17.16 14.67 15.30
C PHE A 284 -17.76 14.00 14.06
N TYR A 285 -18.26 12.78 14.22
CA TYR A 285 -18.85 12.00 13.15
C TYR A 285 -19.93 12.77 12.40
N ILE A 286 -19.82 12.81 11.08
CA ILE A 286 -20.81 13.47 10.19
C ILE A 286 -21.62 12.37 9.52
N GLU A 287 -22.90 12.27 9.87
CA GLU A 287 -23.80 11.29 9.25
C GLU A 287 -24.06 11.67 7.78
N GLY A 288 -23.83 10.74 6.87
CA GLY A 288 -23.92 10.97 5.41
C GLY A 288 -22.75 11.74 4.82
N GLY A 289 -21.77 12.14 5.63
CA GLY A 289 -20.51 12.75 5.21
C GLY A 289 -19.34 11.77 5.24
N VAL A 290 -18.17 12.25 4.89
CA VAL A 290 -16.91 11.49 4.94
C VAL A 290 -16.35 11.52 6.36
N ASN A 291 -16.02 10.36 6.92
CA ASN A 291 -15.34 10.26 8.22
C ASN A 291 -14.05 9.47 8.03
N ARG A 292 -12.91 10.14 8.08
CA ARG A 292 -11.62 9.53 7.71
C ARG A 292 -10.50 9.97 8.64
N ILE A 293 -9.67 9.01 9.01
CA ILE A 293 -8.36 9.27 9.60
C ILE A 293 -7.36 9.27 8.45
N VAL A 294 -6.49 10.26 8.43
CA VAL A 294 -5.34 10.34 7.52
C VAL A 294 -4.09 10.24 8.39
N MET A 295 -3.45 9.10 8.35
CA MET A 295 -2.22 8.83 9.10
C MET A 295 -1.01 9.26 8.27
N ALA A 296 -0.08 9.97 8.88
CA ALA A 296 1.17 10.39 8.26
C ALA A 296 2.35 9.91 9.12
N SER A 297 3.24 9.08 8.54
CA SER A 297 4.34 8.42 9.24
C SER A 297 5.50 8.11 8.30
N ASP A 298 6.68 7.85 8.86
CA ASP A 298 7.82 7.28 8.15
C ASP A 298 7.87 5.73 8.23
N GLY A 299 6.78 5.10 8.69
CA GLY A 299 6.61 3.65 8.75
C GLY A 299 7.08 2.99 10.04
N ASP A 300 7.77 3.71 10.94
CA ASP A 300 8.15 3.14 12.25
C ASP A 300 6.95 3.11 13.21
N LEU A 301 6.01 2.24 12.91
CA LEU A 301 4.84 1.97 13.74
C LEU A 301 5.19 0.97 14.84
N ASN A 302 5.90 1.41 15.86
CA ASN A 302 6.00 0.66 17.11
C ASN A 302 4.68 0.80 17.87
N VAL A 303 3.67 0.07 17.41
CA VAL A 303 2.36 0.03 18.04
C VAL A 303 2.50 -0.88 19.26
N GLY A 304 2.10 -0.39 20.43
CA GLY A 304 2.14 -1.16 21.67
C GLY A 304 1.10 -2.28 21.76
N MET A 305 0.23 -2.43 20.75
CA MET A 305 -0.67 -3.58 20.62
C MET A 305 0.15 -4.86 20.55
N SER A 306 -0.27 -5.89 21.25
CA SER A 306 0.51 -7.09 21.49
C SER A 306 0.74 -7.93 20.24
N SER A 307 0.03 -7.63 19.13
CA SER A 307 0.24 -8.24 17.80
C SER A 307 -0.30 -7.35 16.67
N GLU A 308 0.26 -7.48 15.48
CA GLU A 308 -0.26 -6.87 14.25
C GLU A 308 -1.73 -7.26 14.00
N SER A 309 -2.10 -8.51 14.30
CA SER A 309 -3.48 -8.99 14.18
C SER A 309 -4.47 -8.21 15.06
N GLU A 310 -4.10 -7.82 16.30
CA GLU A 310 -4.97 -7.00 17.15
C GLU A 310 -5.17 -5.59 16.61
N LEU A 311 -4.13 -5.04 15.95
CA LEU A 311 -4.22 -3.75 15.28
C LEU A 311 -5.17 -3.81 14.08
N HIS A 312 -5.03 -4.82 13.24
CA HIS A 312 -5.90 -5.03 12.09
C HIS A 312 -7.36 -5.23 12.52
N ASP A 313 -7.63 -6.13 13.48
CA ASP A 313 -8.97 -6.35 14.02
C ASP A 313 -9.60 -5.05 14.59
N TYR A 314 -8.77 -4.19 15.21
CA TYR A 314 -9.24 -2.91 15.73
C TYR A 314 -9.62 -1.95 14.62
N VAL A 315 -8.79 -1.82 13.59
CA VAL A 315 -9.04 -0.93 12.44
C VAL A 315 -10.28 -1.39 11.67
N GLU A 316 -10.43 -2.70 11.40
CA GLU A 316 -11.61 -3.28 10.77
C GLU A 316 -12.91 -2.98 11.53
N GLN A 317 -12.90 -3.10 12.85
CA GLN A 317 -14.06 -2.73 13.67
C GLN A 317 -14.45 -1.25 13.54
N GLN A 318 -13.48 -0.35 13.33
CA GLN A 318 -13.78 1.05 13.15
C GLN A 318 -14.30 1.35 11.73
N ARG A 319 -13.78 0.66 10.75
CA ARG A 319 -14.24 0.68 9.36
C ARG A 319 -15.72 0.30 9.27
N GLU A 320 -16.15 -0.77 9.96
CA GLU A 320 -17.55 -1.17 10.05
C GLU A 320 -18.48 -0.07 10.62
N LEU A 321 -17.93 0.88 11.36
CA LEU A 321 -18.64 2.06 11.86
C LEU A 321 -18.63 3.23 10.87
N GLY A 322 -18.07 3.05 9.68
CA GLY A 322 -17.95 4.08 8.63
C GLY A 322 -16.86 5.12 8.89
N ILE A 323 -15.78 4.72 9.61
CA ILE A 323 -14.59 5.56 9.81
C ILE A 323 -13.42 4.89 9.13
N TYR A 324 -12.98 5.44 8.02
CA TYR A 324 -11.91 4.92 7.18
C TYR A 324 -10.52 5.43 7.60
N LEU A 325 -9.47 4.72 7.19
CA LEU A 325 -8.08 5.06 7.50
C LEU A 325 -7.24 5.04 6.23
N SER A 326 -6.77 6.20 5.79
CA SER A 326 -5.75 6.32 4.73
C SER A 326 -4.38 6.59 5.34
N VAL A 327 -3.35 6.18 4.62
CA VAL A 327 -1.97 6.28 5.07
C VAL A 327 -1.12 7.06 4.07
N LEU A 328 -0.37 8.03 4.58
CA LEU A 328 0.62 8.82 3.84
C LEU A 328 2.01 8.50 4.38
N GLY A 329 2.83 7.86 3.56
CA GLY A 329 4.22 7.56 3.86
C GLY A 329 5.16 8.71 3.50
N PHE A 330 6.18 8.94 4.33
CA PHE A 330 7.18 9.98 4.15
C PHE A 330 8.59 9.48 4.45
N GLY A 331 9.59 10.00 3.75
CA GLY A 331 11.00 9.85 4.07
C GLY A 331 11.61 8.49 3.76
N SER A 332 12.83 8.27 4.19
CA SER A 332 13.68 7.13 3.83
C SER A 332 14.43 6.53 5.03
N GLY A 333 15.08 5.39 4.83
CA GLY A 333 16.05 4.78 5.75
C GLY A 333 15.45 3.83 6.79
N ASN A 334 14.26 4.08 7.32
CA ASN A 334 13.54 3.21 8.26
C ASN A 334 12.11 2.87 7.80
N TYR A 335 11.80 3.14 6.57
CA TYR A 335 10.47 3.02 6.00
C TYR A 335 9.95 1.57 6.00
N LYS A 336 8.69 1.36 6.43
CA LYS A 336 8.04 0.05 6.51
C LYS A 336 6.83 0.03 5.59
N ASP A 337 7.09 -0.13 4.31
CA ASP A 337 6.09 -0.10 3.23
C ASP A 337 4.95 -1.08 3.47
N ASN A 338 5.29 -2.35 3.71
CA ASN A 338 4.34 -3.43 3.93
C ASN A 338 3.35 -3.17 5.10
N LYS A 339 3.82 -2.56 6.18
CA LYS A 339 2.95 -2.25 7.33
C LYS A 339 1.98 -1.12 7.02
N MET A 340 2.44 -0.12 6.28
CA MET A 340 1.66 1.05 5.89
C MET A 340 0.54 0.66 4.93
N GLU A 341 0.87 -0.13 3.91
CA GLU A 341 -0.08 -0.69 2.95
C GLU A 341 -1.12 -1.56 3.64
N THR A 342 -0.70 -2.56 4.42
CA THR A 342 -1.62 -3.45 5.14
C THR A 342 -2.57 -2.67 6.06
N LEU A 343 -2.10 -1.61 6.71
CA LEU A 343 -2.93 -0.80 7.59
C LEU A 343 -3.98 0.01 6.83
N ALA A 344 -3.64 0.56 5.66
CA ALA A 344 -4.57 1.24 4.78
C ALA A 344 -5.65 0.28 4.27
N ASP A 345 -5.27 -0.92 3.82
CA ASP A 345 -6.17 -1.96 3.35
C ASP A 345 -7.23 -2.34 4.39
N HIS A 346 -6.80 -2.65 5.62
CA HIS A 346 -7.74 -2.99 6.71
C HIS A 346 -8.65 -1.81 7.10
N GLY A 347 -8.21 -0.59 6.80
CA GLY A 347 -8.93 0.65 7.09
C GLY A 347 -9.84 1.16 5.98
N ASN A 348 -10.00 0.43 4.88
CA ASN A 348 -10.69 0.91 3.66
C ASN A 348 -10.20 2.30 3.26
N GLY A 349 -8.90 2.45 3.10
CA GLY A 349 -8.27 3.68 2.67
C GLY A 349 -7.19 3.42 1.65
N ASN A 350 -6.64 4.49 1.12
CA ASN A 350 -5.57 4.43 0.13
C ASN A 350 -4.22 4.60 0.81
N TYR A 351 -3.21 3.97 0.24
CA TYR A 351 -1.82 4.14 0.61
C TYR A 351 -1.07 4.96 -0.44
N HIS A 352 -0.48 6.06 0.00
CA HIS A 352 0.34 6.93 -0.85
C HIS A 352 1.69 7.18 -0.20
N TYR A 353 2.72 7.24 -1.02
CA TYR A 353 4.04 7.69 -0.60
C TYR A 353 4.33 9.08 -1.15
N ILE A 354 4.64 10.03 -0.28
CA ILE A 354 4.89 11.43 -0.64
C ILE A 354 6.41 11.66 -0.63
N ASP A 355 7.02 11.71 -1.80
CA ASP A 355 8.47 11.93 -1.97
C ASP A 355 8.82 13.39 -2.28
N CYS A 356 7.86 14.18 -2.72
CA CYS A 356 8.06 15.58 -3.08
C CYS A 356 6.76 16.40 -2.96
N VAL A 357 6.89 17.73 -3.09
CA VAL A 357 5.74 18.66 -2.98
C VAL A 357 4.75 18.45 -4.13
N GLU A 358 5.25 18.18 -5.34
CA GLU A 358 4.41 17.92 -6.53
C GLU A 358 3.53 16.67 -6.32
N GLU A 359 4.04 15.63 -5.66
CA GLU A 359 3.23 14.46 -5.31
C GLU A 359 2.18 14.81 -4.24
N ALA A 360 2.54 15.64 -3.26
CA ALA A 360 1.58 16.12 -2.28
C ALA A 360 0.46 16.93 -2.93
N GLU A 361 0.75 17.81 -3.89
CA GLU A 361 -0.24 18.56 -4.66
C GLU A 361 -1.16 17.61 -5.44
N ARG A 362 -0.62 16.54 -6.02
CA ARG A 362 -1.39 15.53 -6.74
C ARG A 362 -2.33 14.75 -5.81
N VAL A 363 -1.82 14.22 -4.70
CA VAL A 363 -2.58 13.36 -3.77
C VAL A 363 -3.56 14.14 -2.92
N LEU A 364 -3.14 15.28 -2.37
CA LEU A 364 -3.89 16.10 -1.40
C LEU A 364 -4.61 17.30 -2.03
N GLY A 365 -4.40 17.55 -3.32
CA GLY A 365 -5.04 18.59 -4.11
C GLY A 365 -5.90 18.01 -5.22
N GLU A 366 -5.29 17.66 -6.34
CA GLU A 366 -6.01 17.23 -7.55
C GLU A 366 -6.88 15.98 -7.34
N LYS A 367 -6.34 14.96 -6.64
CA LYS A 367 -7.02 13.69 -6.35
C LYS A 367 -7.69 13.66 -4.97
N LEU A 368 -7.76 14.78 -4.25
CA LEU A 368 -8.27 14.80 -2.88
C LEU A 368 -9.68 14.20 -2.77
N THR A 369 -10.61 14.58 -3.66
CA THR A 369 -11.98 14.07 -3.64
C THR A 369 -12.01 12.57 -3.94
N ALA A 370 -11.21 12.10 -4.90
CA ALA A 370 -11.07 10.69 -5.23
C ALA A 370 -10.57 9.87 -4.02
N ASN A 371 -9.56 10.38 -3.33
CA ASN A 371 -8.94 9.69 -2.20
C ASN A 371 -9.76 9.76 -0.90
N LEU A 372 -10.64 10.72 -0.75
CA LEU A 372 -11.43 10.89 0.48
C LEU A 372 -12.84 10.32 0.39
N VAL A 373 -13.50 10.42 -0.76
CA VAL A 373 -14.93 10.08 -0.92
C VAL A 373 -15.06 8.68 -1.52
N PRO A 374 -15.59 7.68 -0.80
CA PRO A 374 -15.84 6.38 -1.40
C PRO A 374 -17.03 6.46 -2.36
N LEU A 375 -16.91 5.89 -3.54
CA LEU A 375 -17.97 5.73 -4.54
C LEU A 375 -18.45 4.28 -4.61
N ALA A 376 -17.52 3.35 -4.48
CA ALA A 376 -17.76 1.92 -4.39
C ALA A 376 -16.85 1.27 -3.37
N ASP A 377 -17.41 0.37 -2.59
CA ASP A 377 -16.72 -0.49 -1.64
C ASP A 377 -16.70 -1.94 -2.17
N ASP A 378 -15.79 -2.77 -1.67
CA ASP A 378 -15.70 -4.20 -1.96
C ASP A 378 -15.62 -4.48 -3.48
N VAL A 379 -14.73 -3.75 -4.17
CA VAL A 379 -14.57 -3.83 -5.62
C VAL A 379 -13.67 -5.00 -5.99
N LYS A 380 -14.25 -5.98 -6.67
CA LYS A 380 -13.58 -7.22 -7.13
C LYS A 380 -13.69 -7.36 -8.63
N VAL A 381 -12.62 -7.84 -9.25
CA VAL A 381 -12.61 -8.21 -10.67
C VAL A 381 -12.39 -9.71 -10.79
N GLN A 382 -13.24 -10.37 -11.57
CA GLN A 382 -13.05 -11.76 -11.96
C GLN A 382 -13.04 -11.87 -13.47
N VAL A 383 -11.97 -12.47 -14.00
CA VAL A 383 -11.81 -12.74 -15.43
C VAL A 383 -11.94 -14.24 -15.66
N GLU A 384 -12.92 -14.62 -16.50
CA GLU A 384 -13.14 -15.98 -16.96
C GLU A 384 -12.61 -16.13 -18.39
N PHE A 385 -11.56 -16.94 -18.57
CA PHE A 385 -10.97 -17.21 -19.87
C PHE A 385 -11.64 -18.39 -20.57
N ASN A 386 -11.91 -18.27 -21.87
CA ASN A 386 -12.47 -19.32 -22.70
C ASN A 386 -11.38 -20.33 -23.11
N PRO A 387 -11.38 -21.58 -22.59
CA PRO A 387 -10.36 -22.57 -22.91
C PRO A 387 -10.32 -23.01 -24.38
N ALA A 388 -11.36 -22.70 -25.16
CA ALA A 388 -11.39 -22.98 -26.59
C ALA A 388 -10.59 -21.97 -27.42
N GLN A 389 -10.27 -20.81 -26.88
CA GLN A 389 -9.54 -19.74 -27.55
C GLN A 389 -8.20 -19.43 -26.84
N VAL A 390 -8.17 -19.49 -25.51
CA VAL A 390 -7.03 -19.17 -24.67
C VAL A 390 -6.49 -20.42 -24.03
N LYS A 391 -5.23 -20.76 -24.33
CA LYS A 391 -4.51 -21.91 -23.77
C LYS A 391 -4.10 -21.66 -22.31
N GLY A 392 -3.68 -20.43 -22.01
CA GLY A 392 -3.26 -20.01 -20.69
C GLY A 392 -3.07 -18.53 -20.59
N TYR A 393 -2.91 -18.05 -19.37
CA TYR A 393 -2.74 -16.63 -19.05
C TYR A 393 -1.79 -16.46 -17.88
N ARG A 394 -1.22 -15.26 -17.76
CA ARG A 394 -0.46 -14.77 -16.62
C ARG A 394 -1.00 -13.40 -16.23
N LEU A 395 -1.43 -13.23 -14.99
CA LEU A 395 -1.73 -11.92 -14.42
C LEU A 395 -0.41 -11.17 -14.19
N ILE A 396 -0.37 -9.90 -14.49
CA ILE A 396 0.79 -9.02 -14.31
C ILE A 396 0.46 -8.05 -13.19
N GLY A 397 1.25 -8.10 -12.11
CA GLY A 397 0.94 -7.38 -10.88
C GLY A 397 -0.19 -8.03 -10.08
N TYR A 398 -0.65 -7.33 -9.05
CA TYR A 398 -1.73 -7.80 -8.15
C TYR A 398 -1.40 -9.06 -7.36
N GLU A 399 -0.12 -9.37 -7.14
CA GLU A 399 0.31 -10.56 -6.41
C GLU A 399 -0.23 -10.59 -4.98
N ASN A 400 -0.26 -9.43 -4.30
CA ASN A 400 -0.82 -9.23 -2.96
C ASN A 400 -2.34 -9.00 -2.95
N ARG A 401 -2.95 -8.76 -4.11
CA ARG A 401 -4.39 -8.50 -4.29
C ARG A 401 -5.19 -9.68 -4.85
N ALA A 402 -4.52 -10.82 -5.13
CA ALA A 402 -5.19 -12.02 -5.61
C ALA A 402 -6.09 -12.62 -4.53
N ILE A 403 -7.34 -12.95 -4.88
CA ILE A 403 -8.31 -13.57 -3.98
C ILE A 403 -8.78 -14.92 -4.54
N ALA A 404 -9.31 -15.79 -3.68
CA ALA A 404 -9.82 -17.06 -4.11
C ALA A 404 -11.05 -16.89 -5.03
N ASP A 405 -11.17 -17.73 -6.07
CA ASP A 405 -12.25 -17.61 -7.06
C ASP A 405 -13.65 -17.73 -6.43
N GLU A 406 -13.79 -18.52 -5.35
CA GLU A 406 -15.02 -18.66 -4.56
C GLU A 406 -15.36 -17.41 -3.74
N ASP A 407 -14.38 -16.56 -3.43
CA ASP A 407 -14.57 -15.32 -2.67
C ASP A 407 -15.05 -14.14 -3.53
N PHE A 408 -15.14 -14.29 -4.84
CA PHE A 408 -15.66 -13.23 -5.72
C PHE A 408 -17.05 -12.75 -5.31
N ARG A 409 -17.93 -13.68 -4.91
CA ARG A 409 -19.31 -13.38 -4.46
C ARG A 409 -19.49 -13.50 -2.94
N ASN A 410 -18.38 -13.53 -2.20
CA ASN A 410 -18.40 -13.56 -0.75
C ASN A 410 -18.31 -12.11 -0.22
N ASP A 411 -19.44 -11.62 0.35
CA ASP A 411 -19.55 -10.25 0.90
C ASP A 411 -18.85 -10.07 2.25
N GLU A 412 -18.40 -11.18 2.86
CA GLU A 412 -17.60 -11.16 4.10
C GLU A 412 -16.10 -10.97 3.80
N ARG A 413 -15.69 -11.20 2.53
CA ARG A 413 -14.32 -10.99 2.08
C ARG A 413 -14.20 -9.59 1.49
N ASP A 414 -13.55 -8.73 2.21
CA ASP A 414 -13.32 -7.35 1.83
C ASP A 414 -12.39 -7.21 0.60
N ALA A 415 -12.55 -6.10 -0.12
CA ALA A 415 -11.75 -5.76 -1.29
C ALA A 415 -11.64 -4.24 -1.42
N GLY A 416 -10.96 -3.74 -2.46
CA GLY A 416 -10.61 -2.33 -2.60
C GLY A 416 -11.77 -1.35 -2.67
N GLU A 417 -11.51 -0.10 -2.31
CA GLU A 417 -12.42 1.03 -2.42
C GLU A 417 -12.03 1.91 -3.59
N ILE A 418 -13.05 2.37 -4.29
CA ILE A 418 -12.87 3.22 -5.46
C ILE A 418 -13.64 4.53 -5.25
N GLY A 419 -12.93 5.65 -5.39
CA GLY A 419 -13.50 6.99 -5.37
C GLY A 419 -13.86 7.53 -6.77
N PRO A 420 -14.50 8.72 -6.84
CA PRO A 420 -14.84 9.37 -8.10
C PRO A 420 -13.59 9.85 -8.84
N GLY A 421 -13.50 9.52 -10.13
CA GLY A 421 -12.34 9.84 -10.98
C GLY A 421 -11.14 8.91 -10.81
N HIS A 422 -11.24 7.88 -9.98
CA HIS A 422 -10.21 6.84 -9.94
C HIS A 422 -10.17 6.03 -11.22
N GLN A 423 -8.96 5.60 -11.56
CA GLN A 423 -8.67 4.68 -12.65
C GLN A 423 -7.76 3.58 -12.12
N PHE A 424 -7.94 2.36 -12.60
CA PHE A 424 -7.00 1.26 -12.37
C PHE A 424 -6.91 0.36 -13.61
N THR A 425 -5.79 -0.34 -13.73
CA THR A 425 -5.48 -1.18 -14.87
C THR A 425 -5.18 -2.60 -14.45
N VAL A 426 -5.85 -3.58 -15.07
CA VAL A 426 -5.52 -5.00 -14.91
C VAL A 426 -4.90 -5.50 -16.21
N ALA A 427 -3.71 -6.08 -16.13
CA ALA A 427 -2.95 -6.53 -17.29
C ALA A 427 -2.74 -8.05 -17.28
N TYR A 428 -2.87 -8.65 -18.46
CA TYR A 428 -2.63 -10.07 -18.66
C TYR A 428 -1.74 -10.33 -19.86
N GLU A 429 -0.83 -11.27 -19.69
CA GLU A 429 -0.17 -11.95 -20.81
C GLU A 429 -1.00 -13.19 -21.18
N VAL A 430 -1.49 -13.24 -22.42
CA VAL A 430 -2.44 -14.26 -22.88
C VAL A 430 -1.82 -15.13 -23.97
N ALA A 431 -1.75 -16.43 -23.74
CA ALA A 431 -1.33 -17.44 -24.73
C ALA A 431 -2.56 -18.02 -25.40
N LEU A 432 -2.70 -17.82 -26.72
CA LEU A 432 -3.80 -18.42 -27.50
C LEU A 432 -3.58 -19.93 -27.72
N VAL A 433 -4.61 -20.65 -28.15
CA VAL A 433 -4.56 -22.13 -28.31
C VAL A 433 -3.52 -22.61 -29.30
N ASP A 434 -3.13 -21.79 -30.28
CA ASP A 434 -2.09 -22.07 -31.29
C ASP A 434 -0.68 -21.59 -30.87
N SER A 435 -0.55 -20.98 -29.70
CA SER A 435 0.73 -20.50 -29.15
C SER A 435 1.64 -21.66 -28.72
N GLU A 436 2.95 -21.48 -28.92
CA GLU A 436 3.98 -22.38 -28.41
C GLU A 436 4.34 -22.10 -26.93
N GLN A 437 3.79 -21.02 -26.33
CA GLN A 437 4.02 -20.69 -24.92
C GLN A 437 3.74 -21.90 -24.03
N GLU A 438 4.72 -22.25 -23.19
CA GLU A 438 4.51 -23.27 -22.16
C GLU A 438 3.61 -22.69 -21.06
N VAL A 439 2.57 -23.43 -20.69
CA VAL A 439 1.68 -23.09 -19.59
C VAL A 439 1.68 -24.21 -18.56
N GLY A 440 1.66 -23.86 -17.29
CA GLY A 440 1.61 -24.83 -16.20
C GLY A 440 0.34 -25.70 -16.35
N ALA A 441 0.50 -26.92 -16.82
CA ALA A 441 -0.60 -27.86 -16.98
C ALA A 441 -0.58 -28.88 -15.83
N THR A 442 -1.71 -29.05 -15.18
CA THR A 442 -1.94 -30.18 -14.27
C THR A 442 -2.69 -31.25 -15.04
N ASP A 443 -2.08 -32.43 -15.22
CA ASP A 443 -2.74 -33.59 -15.80
C ASP A 443 -3.87 -34.05 -14.87
N LEU A 444 -5.07 -33.58 -15.13
CA LEU A 444 -6.26 -33.95 -14.36
C LEU A 444 -6.81 -35.27 -14.88
N LYS A 445 -6.67 -36.34 -14.12
CA LYS A 445 -7.22 -37.67 -14.46
C LYS A 445 -8.73 -37.64 -14.67
N TYR A 446 -9.44 -36.71 -14.06
CA TYR A 446 -10.91 -36.55 -14.10
C TYR A 446 -11.33 -35.16 -14.58
N GLY A 447 -10.39 -34.42 -15.20
CA GLY A 447 -10.67 -33.12 -15.82
C GLY A 447 -11.69 -33.32 -16.96
N ALA A 448 -12.62 -32.40 -17.08
CA ALA A 448 -13.47 -32.33 -18.27
C ALA A 448 -12.61 -31.91 -19.46
N GLU A 449 -12.86 -32.49 -20.65
CA GLU A 449 -12.38 -31.89 -21.91
C GLU A 449 -12.93 -30.47 -21.97
N ALA A 450 -12.10 -29.52 -22.51
CA ALA A 450 -12.49 -28.13 -22.61
C ALA A 450 -13.91 -27.97 -23.16
N ALA A 451 -14.82 -27.60 -22.29
CA ALA A 451 -16.22 -27.34 -22.67
C ALA A 451 -16.42 -25.87 -23.09
N GLY A 452 -15.32 -25.19 -23.55
CA GLY A 452 -15.44 -23.87 -24.12
C GLY A 452 -16.27 -23.87 -25.38
N ASP A 453 -17.02 -22.79 -25.62
CA ASP A 453 -17.74 -22.63 -26.89
C ASP A 453 -16.75 -22.33 -28.02
N SER A 454 -16.33 -23.42 -28.71
CA SER A 454 -15.43 -23.30 -29.87
C SER A 454 -16.04 -22.55 -31.05
N ALA A 455 -17.35 -22.31 -31.04
CA ALA A 455 -18.05 -21.52 -32.05
C ALA A 455 -18.04 -20.02 -31.72
N SER A 456 -17.77 -19.64 -30.48
CA SER A 456 -17.57 -18.24 -30.06
C SER A 456 -16.13 -17.78 -30.34
N ASN A 457 -15.99 -16.54 -30.80
CA ASN A 457 -14.69 -15.85 -30.92
C ASN A 457 -14.27 -15.15 -29.60
N GLU A 458 -15.03 -15.34 -28.54
CA GLU A 458 -14.79 -14.74 -27.22
C GLU A 458 -13.57 -15.37 -26.55
N TRP A 459 -12.65 -14.51 -26.10
CA TRP A 459 -11.44 -14.92 -25.39
C TRP A 459 -11.67 -15.01 -23.89
N LEU A 460 -12.43 -14.02 -23.37
CA LEU A 460 -12.71 -13.94 -21.95
C LEU A 460 -13.94 -13.08 -21.66
N THR A 461 -14.42 -13.20 -20.44
CA THR A 461 -15.40 -12.31 -19.84
C THR A 461 -14.80 -11.74 -18.54
N ALA A 462 -14.72 -10.41 -18.43
CA ALA A 462 -14.36 -9.72 -17.21
C ALA A 462 -15.63 -9.23 -16.49
N THR A 463 -15.77 -9.58 -15.22
CA THR A 463 -16.87 -9.14 -14.37
C THR A 463 -16.31 -8.30 -13.23
N ILE A 464 -16.75 -7.05 -13.11
CA ILE A 464 -16.49 -6.20 -11.97
C ILE A 464 -17.69 -6.19 -11.04
N ARG A 465 -17.46 -6.49 -9.76
CA ARG A 465 -18.46 -6.58 -8.70
C ARG A 465 -18.16 -5.58 -7.62
N TYR A 466 -19.18 -4.86 -7.14
CA TYR A 466 -18.99 -3.77 -6.17
C TYR A 466 -20.26 -3.50 -5.35
N LYS A 467 -20.07 -2.89 -4.18
CA LYS A 467 -21.13 -2.30 -3.35
C LYS A 467 -21.12 -0.79 -3.56
N PRO A 468 -22.21 -0.13 -3.99
CA PRO A 468 -22.24 1.33 -4.00
C PRO A 468 -22.08 1.90 -2.57
N ALA A 469 -21.16 2.83 -2.36
CA ALA A 469 -20.90 3.42 -1.04
C ALA A 469 -22.12 4.18 -0.49
N THR A 470 -23.02 4.65 -1.36
CA THR A 470 -24.30 5.25 -0.96
C THR A 470 -25.30 4.25 -0.39
N GLY A 471 -24.92 2.98 -0.30
CA GLY A 471 -25.78 1.86 0.09
C GLY A 471 -26.60 1.33 -1.09
N GLY A 472 -27.12 0.13 -0.92
CA GLY A 472 -27.92 -0.54 -1.94
C GLY A 472 -27.50 -2.01 -2.14
N GLU A 473 -28.05 -2.62 -3.18
CA GLU A 473 -27.67 -3.99 -3.55
C GLU A 473 -26.32 -4.00 -4.26
N VAL A 474 -25.57 -5.06 -4.04
CA VAL A 474 -24.33 -5.35 -4.78
C VAL A 474 -24.63 -5.41 -6.28
N ARG A 475 -23.75 -4.87 -7.10
CA ARG A 475 -23.88 -4.84 -8.55
C ARG A 475 -22.73 -5.59 -9.21
N GLU A 476 -23.04 -6.16 -10.38
CA GLU A 476 -22.05 -6.76 -11.28
C GLU A 476 -22.18 -6.10 -12.66
N GLN A 477 -21.05 -5.72 -13.24
CA GLN A 477 -20.97 -5.21 -14.61
C GLN A 477 -20.04 -6.14 -15.40
N VAL A 478 -20.44 -6.49 -16.63
CA VAL A 478 -19.77 -7.51 -17.44
C VAL A 478 -19.23 -6.90 -18.72
N GLN A 479 -17.97 -7.20 -19.02
CA GLN A 479 -17.28 -6.87 -20.27
C GLN A 479 -16.84 -8.17 -20.97
N VAL A 480 -17.28 -8.38 -22.21
CA VAL A 480 -16.80 -9.47 -23.05
C VAL A 480 -15.67 -8.96 -23.93
N VAL A 481 -14.63 -9.78 -24.08
CA VAL A 481 -13.48 -9.53 -24.97
C VAL A 481 -13.39 -10.65 -25.98
N ASP A 482 -13.37 -10.31 -27.26
CA ASP A 482 -13.24 -11.27 -28.34
C ASP A 482 -12.00 -11.00 -29.23
N GLY A 483 -11.74 -11.91 -30.17
CA GLY A 483 -10.57 -11.85 -31.01
C GLY A 483 -10.51 -10.63 -31.95
N SER A 484 -11.61 -9.85 -32.08
CA SER A 484 -11.61 -8.61 -32.87
C SER A 484 -10.94 -7.42 -32.17
N GLU A 485 -10.74 -7.52 -30.83
CA GLU A 485 -9.99 -6.51 -30.05
C GLU A 485 -8.48 -6.57 -30.32
N LEU A 486 -7.99 -7.69 -30.86
CA LEU A 486 -6.58 -7.80 -31.24
C LEU A 486 -6.28 -6.93 -32.46
N VAL A 487 -5.47 -5.92 -32.27
CA VAL A 487 -5.04 -5.00 -33.33
C VAL A 487 -3.51 -4.89 -33.36
N SER A 488 -2.97 -4.45 -34.50
CA SER A 488 -1.52 -4.29 -34.67
C SER A 488 -0.95 -3.10 -33.91
N ASP A 489 -1.78 -2.11 -33.59
CA ASP A 489 -1.42 -0.93 -32.79
C ASP A 489 -2.64 -0.52 -31.95
N PRO A 490 -2.67 -0.93 -30.67
CA PRO A 490 -3.78 -0.59 -29.78
C PRO A 490 -3.84 0.88 -29.35
N GLY A 491 -2.82 1.66 -29.67
CA GLY A 491 -2.78 3.09 -29.36
C GLY A 491 -1.69 3.48 -28.37
N GLU A 492 -1.61 4.77 -28.10
CA GLU A 492 -0.53 5.34 -27.29
C GLU A 492 -0.57 4.91 -25.82
N ASP A 493 -1.76 4.87 -25.23
CA ASP A 493 -1.92 4.47 -23.83
C ASP A 493 -1.50 3.03 -23.60
N TRP A 494 -1.89 2.13 -24.52
CA TRP A 494 -1.47 0.73 -24.41
C TRP A 494 0.06 0.57 -24.55
N ARG A 495 0.69 1.31 -25.49
CA ARG A 495 2.16 1.29 -25.61
C ARG A 495 2.82 1.81 -24.35
N PHE A 496 2.27 2.86 -23.75
CA PHE A 496 2.78 3.41 -22.49
C PHE A 496 2.59 2.43 -21.32
N GLN A 497 1.43 1.76 -21.22
CA GLN A 497 1.21 0.70 -20.25
C GLN A 497 2.23 -0.44 -20.42
N ALA A 498 2.49 -0.85 -21.67
CA ALA A 498 3.51 -1.85 -21.96
C ALA A 498 4.92 -1.38 -21.51
N ALA A 499 5.27 -0.11 -21.72
CA ALA A 499 6.53 0.47 -21.27
C ALA A 499 6.65 0.46 -19.73
N VAL A 500 5.58 0.79 -19.01
CA VAL A 500 5.53 0.77 -17.54
C VAL A 500 5.72 -0.66 -17.02
N ILE A 501 5.03 -1.64 -17.62
CA ILE A 501 5.16 -3.06 -17.27
C ILE A 501 6.59 -3.56 -17.53
N GLU A 502 7.18 -3.25 -18.69
CA GLU A 502 8.55 -3.65 -18.99
C GLU A 502 9.56 -3.06 -18.01
N LEU A 503 9.42 -1.77 -17.67
CA LEU A 503 10.29 -1.13 -16.68
C LEU A 503 10.16 -1.84 -15.32
N ALA A 504 8.94 -2.11 -14.85
CA ALA A 504 8.72 -2.83 -13.61
C ALA A 504 9.40 -4.20 -13.63
N MET A 505 9.19 -5.01 -14.69
CA MET A 505 9.82 -6.33 -14.84
C MET A 505 11.35 -6.26 -14.86
N LEU A 506 11.93 -5.23 -15.47
CA LEU A 506 13.39 -5.05 -15.48
C LEU A 506 13.91 -4.71 -14.08
N LEU A 507 13.23 -3.87 -13.33
CA LEU A 507 13.65 -3.42 -12.01
C LEU A 507 13.53 -4.51 -10.95
N HIS A 508 12.46 -5.32 -10.98
CA HIS A 508 12.33 -6.43 -10.05
C HIS A 508 12.96 -7.75 -10.59
N ASN A 509 13.65 -7.68 -11.72
CA ASN A 509 14.36 -8.81 -12.32
C ASN A 509 13.45 -10.02 -12.60
N SER A 510 12.31 -9.77 -13.24
CA SER A 510 11.29 -10.76 -13.60
C SER A 510 11.86 -11.89 -14.48
N GLU A 511 11.49 -13.13 -14.17
CA GLU A 511 11.76 -14.27 -15.05
C GLU A 511 10.93 -14.23 -16.35
N TYR A 512 9.89 -13.41 -16.42
CA TYR A 512 9.00 -13.23 -17.57
C TYR A 512 9.35 -12.01 -18.44
N ALA A 513 10.44 -11.30 -18.14
CA ALA A 513 10.88 -10.14 -18.91
C ALA A 513 11.21 -10.45 -20.39
N GLY A 514 11.45 -11.71 -20.73
CA GLY A 514 11.63 -12.16 -22.12
C GLY A 514 12.68 -11.37 -22.88
N THR A 515 12.27 -10.59 -23.88
CA THR A 515 13.14 -9.71 -24.69
C THR A 515 13.10 -8.25 -24.26
N ALA A 516 12.46 -7.94 -23.12
CA ALA A 516 12.38 -6.58 -22.60
C ALA A 516 13.78 -5.98 -22.37
N ASP A 517 13.96 -4.74 -22.73
CA ASP A 517 15.14 -3.94 -22.43
C ASP A 517 14.78 -2.44 -22.31
N TYR A 518 15.62 -1.65 -21.66
CA TYR A 518 15.38 -0.23 -21.46
C TYR A 518 15.21 0.56 -22.79
N LYS A 519 15.84 0.11 -23.88
CA LYS A 519 15.69 0.72 -25.18
C LYS A 519 14.28 0.48 -25.72
N GLN A 520 13.73 -0.71 -25.56
CA GLN A 520 12.35 -1.03 -25.92
C GLN A 520 11.36 -0.21 -25.10
N VAL A 521 11.60 -0.04 -23.77
CA VAL A 521 10.82 0.84 -22.91
C VAL A 521 10.72 2.26 -23.51
N VAL A 522 11.87 2.86 -23.87
CA VAL A 522 11.89 4.20 -24.48
C VAL A 522 11.17 4.23 -25.85
N GLU A 523 11.34 3.19 -26.69
CA GLU A 523 10.67 3.10 -27.99
C GLU A 523 9.14 2.99 -27.84
N LEU A 524 8.65 2.29 -26.81
CA LEU A 524 7.22 2.13 -26.52
C LEU A 524 6.58 3.44 -26.02
N VAL A 525 7.27 4.23 -25.21
CA VAL A 525 6.77 5.53 -24.74
C VAL A 525 6.54 6.49 -25.93
N GLY A 526 7.46 6.51 -26.89
CA GLY A 526 7.34 7.30 -28.10
C GLY A 526 7.49 8.81 -27.87
N ASP A 527 6.67 9.64 -28.54
CA ASP A 527 6.71 11.10 -28.43
C ASP A 527 6.02 11.56 -27.12
N THR A 528 6.74 12.34 -26.33
CA THR A 528 6.26 12.83 -25.02
C THR A 528 5.90 14.31 -25.00
N SER A 529 5.95 14.97 -26.17
CA SER A 529 5.82 16.43 -26.25
C SER A 529 4.53 17.00 -25.65
N ASP A 530 3.50 16.18 -25.53
CA ASP A 530 2.16 16.57 -25.03
C ASP A 530 1.82 15.96 -23.65
N SER A 531 2.78 15.29 -22.97
CA SER A 531 2.51 14.61 -21.69
C SER A 531 3.67 14.74 -20.69
N ALA A 532 3.46 15.55 -19.65
CA ALA A 532 4.41 15.70 -18.56
C ALA A 532 4.67 14.39 -17.80
N ASP A 533 3.65 13.55 -17.66
CA ASP A 533 3.78 12.25 -16.99
C ASP A 533 4.70 11.30 -17.74
N ARG A 534 4.58 11.25 -19.07
CA ARG A 534 5.45 10.42 -19.91
C ARG A 534 6.89 10.95 -19.95
N GLU A 535 7.06 12.28 -19.92
CA GLU A 535 8.39 12.90 -19.80
C GLU A 535 9.04 12.54 -18.47
N ALA A 536 8.31 12.65 -17.35
CA ALA A 536 8.78 12.26 -16.02
C ALA A 536 9.10 10.76 -15.92
N PHE A 537 8.33 9.90 -16.60
CA PHE A 537 8.62 8.47 -16.68
C PHE A 537 9.94 8.21 -17.44
N LEU A 538 10.21 8.89 -18.54
CA LEU A 538 11.50 8.75 -19.25
C LEU A 538 12.68 9.25 -18.41
N GLU A 539 12.51 10.32 -17.61
CA GLU A 539 13.52 10.73 -16.65
C GLU A 539 13.83 9.61 -15.63
N LEU A 540 12.80 8.89 -15.18
CA LEU A 540 12.97 7.75 -14.28
C LEU A 540 13.74 6.60 -14.95
N VAL A 541 13.44 6.31 -16.22
CA VAL A 541 14.17 5.31 -17.03
C VAL A 541 15.64 5.69 -17.18
N ASP A 542 15.93 6.96 -17.41
CA ASP A 542 17.31 7.46 -17.52
C ASP A 542 18.08 7.33 -16.19
N LEU A 543 17.42 7.57 -15.06
CA LEU A 543 18.00 7.33 -13.72
C LEU A 543 18.29 5.85 -13.47
N ALA A 544 17.40 4.96 -13.91
CA ALA A 544 17.60 3.51 -13.75
C ALA A 544 18.74 2.96 -14.64
N LEU A 545 19.11 3.67 -15.70
CA LEU A 545 20.23 3.34 -16.60
C LEU A 545 21.59 3.87 -16.10
N ALA A 546 21.60 4.87 -15.21
CA ALA A 546 22.81 5.56 -14.75
C ALA A 546 23.58 4.75 -13.70
#